data_c12e0a31dfabf28045254817c4a5a4c5
#
_entry.id   c12e0a31dfabf28045254817c4a5a4c5
#
_cell.length_a   1.000
_cell.length_b   1.000
_cell.length_c   1.000
_cell.angle_alpha   90.00
_cell.angle_beta   90.00
_cell.angle_gamma   90.00
#
_symmetry.space_group_name_H-M   'P 1'
#
loop_
_entity.id
_entity.type
_entity.pdbx_description
1 polymer ?
#
loop_
_entity_poly.entity_id
_entity_poly.type
_entity_poly.pdbx_seq_one_letter_code
_entity_poly.pdbx_strand_id
1 'polypeptide(L)'
;AYEQFLNQLGYTDAQLRAEVKTQLQIQKRLEQIRSGAKPTEEEVRFYYEVFKENYRTEPRVKARQIVVDDKALAEELAAKAKAGEDFAALARQHSKVGAEQGGALGAGPGEAEPKPVTQVVFPTEVGEAVFALKGPGVVGPIAAGGRYYIVKVEEYLPSTLPAFEEVKDRVAQDAERAKGNGVLEAYLEELRKKAQVRFAEDNPYAYQNPPVAKVNEKEILLSEVLQPVFSNQQTVALVQQGLGELAVQFFLPQTLENLIDRELLVEAARKSGKPFIGSKAEIAEAYLRYETRDVTASEEEARAFYSENPALFTVPASAKVIGVNFKEEAQAKA
;
A
#
# COMPACT_ATOMS: atom_id res chain seq x y z
N ALA A 1 1.75 -33.99 -3.60
CA ALA A 1 1.62 -32.51 -3.50
C ALA A 1 0.75 -31.95 -4.63
N TYR A 2 1.08 -32.21 -5.93
CA TYR A 2 0.35 -31.60 -7.07
C TYR A 2 -1.11 -32.10 -7.18
N GLU A 3 -1.35 -33.39 -7.08
CA GLU A 3 -2.72 -33.96 -7.12
C GLU A 3 -3.57 -33.51 -5.94
N GLN A 4 -2.98 -33.34 -4.75
CA GLN A 4 -3.68 -32.77 -3.60
C GLN A 4 -4.09 -31.30 -3.84
N PHE A 5 -3.22 -30.52 -4.46
CA PHE A 5 -3.50 -29.14 -4.87
C PHE A 5 -4.65 -29.06 -5.88
N LEU A 6 -4.64 -29.93 -6.92
CA LEU A 6 -5.74 -30.03 -7.89
C LEU A 6 -7.07 -30.36 -7.23
N ASN A 7 -7.07 -31.35 -6.33
CA ASN A 7 -8.26 -31.76 -5.61
C ASN A 7 -8.82 -30.66 -4.69
N GLN A 8 -7.95 -29.87 -4.04
CA GLN A 8 -8.36 -28.71 -3.24
C GLN A 8 -9.03 -27.63 -4.06
N LEU A 9 -8.59 -27.42 -5.30
CA LEU A 9 -9.17 -26.46 -6.23
C LEU A 9 -10.40 -26.99 -6.98
N GLY A 10 -10.66 -28.29 -6.92
CA GLY A 10 -11.72 -28.92 -7.71
C GLY A 10 -11.43 -28.99 -9.21
N TYR A 11 -10.15 -28.93 -9.62
CA TYR A 11 -9.72 -28.97 -11.01
C TYR A 11 -9.11 -30.32 -11.38
N THR A 12 -9.31 -30.74 -12.62
CA THR A 12 -8.44 -31.71 -13.29
C THR A 12 -7.19 -31.03 -13.83
N ASP A 13 -6.11 -31.77 -14.09
CA ASP A 13 -4.89 -31.22 -14.71
C ASP A 13 -5.20 -30.55 -16.07
N ALA A 14 -6.06 -31.15 -16.88
CA ALA A 14 -6.47 -30.58 -18.14
C ALA A 14 -7.24 -29.25 -18.01
N GLN A 15 -8.12 -29.13 -17.03
CA GLN A 15 -8.86 -27.89 -16.74
C GLN A 15 -7.90 -26.80 -16.23
N LEU A 16 -6.99 -27.11 -15.31
CA LEU A 16 -6.02 -26.14 -14.81
C LEU A 16 -5.12 -25.64 -15.95
N ARG A 17 -4.62 -26.54 -16.81
CA ARG A 17 -3.82 -26.15 -17.98
C ARG A 17 -4.58 -25.26 -18.97
N ALA A 18 -5.87 -25.57 -19.21
CA ALA A 18 -6.72 -24.74 -20.07
C ALA A 18 -6.92 -23.35 -19.48
N GLU A 19 -7.20 -23.27 -18.16
CA GLU A 19 -7.36 -22.01 -17.46
C GLU A 19 -6.07 -21.16 -17.49
N VAL A 20 -4.94 -21.76 -17.12
CA VAL A 20 -3.62 -21.08 -17.17
C VAL A 20 -3.28 -20.61 -18.58
N LYS A 21 -3.57 -21.42 -19.62
CA LYS A 21 -3.39 -21.02 -21.02
C LYS A 21 -4.22 -19.80 -21.37
N THR A 22 -5.50 -19.80 -20.98
CA THR A 22 -6.41 -18.66 -21.22
C THR A 22 -5.92 -17.41 -20.51
N GLN A 23 -5.52 -17.51 -19.25
CA GLN A 23 -4.95 -16.40 -18.49
C GLN A 23 -3.68 -15.84 -19.12
N LEU A 24 -2.77 -16.70 -19.56
CA LEU A 24 -1.56 -16.28 -20.29
C LEU A 24 -1.87 -15.61 -21.62
N GLN A 25 -2.89 -16.05 -22.35
CA GLN A 25 -3.33 -15.40 -23.58
C GLN A 25 -3.88 -14.00 -23.32
N ILE A 26 -4.72 -13.85 -22.30
CA ILE A 26 -5.25 -12.55 -21.84
C ILE A 26 -4.11 -11.62 -21.45
N GLN A 27 -3.20 -12.10 -20.59
CA GLN A 27 -2.04 -11.33 -20.13
C GLN A 27 -1.18 -10.84 -21.30
N LYS A 28 -0.83 -11.72 -22.25
CA LYS A 28 -0.07 -11.36 -23.44
C LYS A 28 -0.82 -10.31 -24.29
N ARG A 29 -2.14 -10.42 -24.42
CA ARG A 29 -2.91 -9.43 -25.18
C ARG A 29 -2.92 -8.08 -24.50
N LEU A 30 -3.12 -8.03 -23.20
CA LEU A 30 -3.05 -6.80 -22.41
C LEU A 30 -1.66 -6.15 -22.49
N GLU A 31 -0.61 -6.96 -22.43
CA GLU A 31 0.76 -6.48 -22.60
C GLU A 31 0.99 -5.91 -24.00
N GLN A 32 0.51 -6.56 -25.06
CA GLN A 32 0.56 -6.02 -26.43
C GLN A 32 -0.15 -4.68 -26.58
N ILE A 33 -1.31 -4.49 -25.92
CA ILE A 33 -2.04 -3.23 -25.93
C ILE A 33 -1.23 -2.14 -25.21
N ARG A 34 -0.61 -2.47 -24.09
CA ARG A 34 0.20 -1.54 -23.28
C ARG A 34 1.57 -1.23 -23.88
N SER A 35 2.19 -2.19 -24.58
CA SER A 35 3.58 -2.08 -25.05
C SER A 35 3.82 -0.98 -26.09
N GLY A 36 2.75 -0.47 -26.74
CA GLY A 36 2.81 0.70 -27.62
C GLY A 36 2.90 2.04 -26.88
N ALA A 37 2.80 2.03 -25.56
CA ALA A 37 2.63 3.23 -24.72
C ALA A 37 3.95 3.67 -24.04
N LYS A 38 5.09 3.64 -24.76
CA LYS A 38 6.33 4.16 -24.20
C LYS A 38 6.21 5.67 -23.91
N PRO A 39 6.51 6.11 -22.66
CA PRO A 39 6.51 7.52 -22.35
C PRO A 39 7.70 8.23 -23.02
N THR A 40 7.51 9.49 -23.38
CA THR A 40 8.60 10.37 -23.80
C THR A 40 9.46 10.76 -22.59
N GLU A 41 10.66 11.27 -22.82
CA GLU A 41 11.51 11.78 -21.72
C GLU A 41 10.84 12.92 -20.96
N GLU A 42 10.10 13.80 -21.66
CA GLU A 42 9.33 14.87 -21.06
C GLU A 42 8.23 14.33 -20.12
N GLU A 43 7.48 13.33 -20.56
CA GLU A 43 6.48 12.66 -19.72
C GLU A 43 7.09 11.99 -18.49
N VAL A 44 8.26 11.35 -18.63
CA VAL A 44 8.97 10.71 -17.50
C VAL A 44 9.45 11.75 -16.49
N ARG A 45 10.04 12.87 -16.96
CA ARG A 45 10.48 13.96 -16.08
C ARG A 45 9.31 14.61 -15.37
N PHE A 46 8.22 14.87 -16.09
CA PHE A 46 7.01 15.43 -15.51
C PHE A 46 6.35 14.48 -14.49
N TYR A 47 6.33 13.18 -14.79
CA TYR A 47 5.86 12.16 -13.86
C TYR A 47 6.66 12.19 -12.55
N TYR A 48 8.00 12.31 -12.63
CA TYR A 48 8.82 12.48 -11.44
C TYR A 48 8.48 13.77 -10.69
N GLU A 49 8.30 14.90 -11.34
CA GLU A 49 7.91 16.16 -10.69
C GLU A 49 6.65 16.00 -9.83
N VAL A 50 5.65 15.33 -10.38
CA VAL A 50 4.35 15.11 -9.70
C VAL A 50 4.46 14.11 -8.55
N PHE A 51 5.23 13.03 -8.74
CA PHE A 51 5.28 11.90 -7.82
C PHE A 51 6.61 11.75 -7.07
N LYS A 52 7.47 12.76 -7.05
CA LYS A 52 8.81 12.68 -6.45
C LYS A 52 8.82 12.20 -5.01
N GLU A 53 7.81 12.53 -4.22
CA GLU A 53 7.68 12.09 -2.83
C GLU A 53 7.54 10.56 -2.71
N ASN A 54 7.01 9.88 -3.72
CA ASN A 54 6.93 8.42 -3.75
C ASN A 54 8.31 7.74 -3.89
N TYR A 55 9.33 8.50 -4.28
CA TYR A 55 10.71 8.03 -4.41
C TYR A 55 11.57 8.40 -3.21
N ARG A 56 11.03 9.15 -2.25
CA ARG A 56 11.72 9.50 -1.02
C ARG A 56 12.17 8.24 -0.27
N THR A 57 13.43 8.21 0.12
CA THR A 57 13.95 7.11 0.93
C THR A 57 13.44 7.20 2.36
N GLU A 58 13.13 6.06 2.96
CA GLU A 58 12.87 6.04 4.40
C GLU A 58 14.16 6.31 5.19
N PRO A 59 14.07 6.91 6.40
CA PRO A 59 15.22 7.00 7.28
C PRO A 59 15.70 5.59 7.67
N ARG A 60 17.02 5.40 7.76
CA ARG A 60 17.65 4.11 8.10
C ARG A 60 18.74 4.32 9.12
N VAL A 61 19.06 3.26 9.83
CA VAL A 61 20.18 3.24 10.76
C VAL A 61 21.10 2.06 10.48
N LYS A 62 22.41 2.24 10.63
CA LYS A 62 23.33 1.14 10.89
C LYS A 62 23.44 1.00 12.39
N ALA A 63 23.03 -0.12 12.92
CA ALA A 63 22.93 -0.30 14.36
C ALA A 63 23.24 -1.73 14.79
N ARG A 64 23.62 -1.86 16.05
CA ARG A 64 23.77 -3.14 16.75
C ARG A 64 22.75 -3.22 17.87
N GLN A 65 22.31 -4.43 18.20
CA GLN A 65 21.41 -4.66 19.31
C GLN A 65 21.93 -5.71 20.29
N ILE A 66 21.56 -5.56 21.54
CA ILE A 66 21.66 -6.59 22.58
C ILE A 66 20.24 -6.87 23.06
N VAL A 67 19.84 -8.11 23.07
CA VAL A 67 18.50 -8.55 23.52
C VAL A 67 18.67 -9.56 24.63
N VAL A 68 18.12 -9.26 25.81
CA VAL A 68 18.16 -10.12 26.98
C VAL A 68 16.78 -10.24 27.64
N ASP A 69 16.58 -11.29 28.45
CA ASP A 69 15.34 -11.50 29.17
C ASP A 69 15.34 -10.88 30.57
N ASP A 70 16.53 -10.69 31.17
CA ASP A 70 16.70 -10.16 32.53
C ASP A 70 16.87 -8.65 32.53
N LYS A 71 16.08 -7.97 33.38
CA LYS A 71 16.08 -6.50 33.48
C LYS A 71 17.38 -5.96 34.09
N ALA A 72 17.90 -6.59 35.18
CA ALA A 72 19.07 -6.11 35.85
C ALA A 72 20.30 -6.23 34.96
N LEU A 73 20.43 -7.35 34.24
CA LEU A 73 21.47 -7.53 33.23
C LEU A 73 21.33 -6.50 32.09
N ALA A 74 20.12 -6.18 31.65
CA ALA A 74 19.91 -5.16 30.62
C ALA A 74 20.34 -3.77 31.07
N GLU A 75 20.08 -3.39 32.34
CA GLU A 75 20.50 -2.13 32.93
C GLU A 75 22.04 -2.05 33.05
N GLU A 76 22.69 -3.14 33.46
CA GLU A 76 24.17 -3.24 33.53
C GLU A 76 24.77 -3.09 32.11
N LEU A 77 24.28 -3.84 31.14
CA LEU A 77 24.78 -3.80 29.75
C LEU A 77 24.59 -2.44 29.11
N ALA A 78 23.43 -1.80 29.36
CA ALA A 78 23.19 -0.45 28.89
C ALA A 78 24.16 0.59 29.51
N ALA A 79 24.48 0.46 30.78
CA ALA A 79 25.46 1.31 31.45
C ALA A 79 26.87 1.13 30.85
N LYS A 80 27.32 -0.11 30.65
CA LYS A 80 28.59 -0.45 29.99
C LYS A 80 28.66 0.10 28.57
N ALA A 81 27.60 -0.12 27.78
CA ALA A 81 27.52 0.37 26.41
C ALA A 81 27.58 1.92 26.34
N LYS A 82 26.89 2.62 27.26
CA LYS A 82 26.94 4.09 27.37
C LYS A 82 28.31 4.59 27.87
N ALA A 83 29.03 3.80 28.66
CA ALA A 83 30.40 4.09 29.09
C ALA A 83 31.44 3.86 27.99
N GLY A 84 31.07 3.32 26.84
CA GLY A 84 31.94 3.14 25.69
C GLY A 84 32.61 1.77 25.59
N GLU A 85 32.18 0.78 26.38
CA GLU A 85 32.66 -0.60 26.21
C GLU A 85 32.31 -1.14 24.78
N ASP A 86 33.08 -2.13 24.32
CA ASP A 86 32.88 -2.75 23.02
C ASP A 86 31.52 -3.43 22.96
N PHE A 87 30.60 -2.75 22.27
CA PHE A 87 29.21 -3.20 22.12
C PHE A 87 29.11 -4.56 21.42
N ALA A 88 29.95 -4.80 20.41
CA ALA A 88 29.95 -6.07 19.70
C ALA A 88 30.42 -7.23 20.57
N ALA A 89 31.40 -6.99 21.45
CA ALA A 89 31.84 -7.98 22.43
C ALA A 89 30.73 -8.27 23.46
N LEU A 90 30.07 -7.23 23.99
CA LEU A 90 28.92 -7.38 24.91
C LEU A 90 27.78 -8.15 24.23
N ALA A 91 27.51 -7.86 22.98
CA ALA A 91 26.46 -8.57 22.19
C ALA A 91 26.81 -10.05 22.02
N ARG A 92 28.04 -10.38 21.64
CA ARG A 92 28.51 -11.79 21.52
C ARG A 92 28.37 -12.58 22.80
N GLN A 93 28.62 -11.93 23.92
CA GLN A 93 28.63 -12.58 25.23
C GLN A 93 27.24 -12.75 25.83
N HIS A 94 26.33 -11.79 25.61
CA HIS A 94 25.11 -11.71 26.39
C HIS A 94 23.82 -11.72 25.53
N SER A 95 23.90 -11.34 24.25
CA SER A 95 22.66 -11.22 23.42
C SER A 95 22.03 -12.56 23.07
N LYS A 96 20.74 -12.65 23.22
CA LYS A 96 19.93 -13.82 22.77
C LYS A 96 19.68 -13.82 21.26
N VAL A 97 19.91 -12.69 20.59
CA VAL A 97 19.65 -12.51 19.16
C VAL A 97 20.87 -11.87 18.50
N GLY A 98 21.34 -12.48 17.41
CA GLY A 98 22.44 -11.94 16.61
C GLY A 98 23.80 -11.89 17.34
N ALA A 99 24.02 -12.72 18.36
CA ALA A 99 25.25 -12.75 19.14
C ALA A 99 26.48 -13.03 18.26
N GLU A 100 26.41 -13.99 17.34
CA GLU A 100 27.51 -14.36 16.44
C GLU A 100 27.99 -13.19 15.58
N GLN A 101 27.07 -12.34 15.13
CA GLN A 101 27.33 -11.13 14.36
C GLN A 101 27.69 -9.91 15.25
N GLY A 102 27.89 -10.08 16.56
CA GLY A 102 28.11 -8.97 17.51
C GLY A 102 26.92 -8.01 17.55
N GLY A 103 25.70 -8.52 17.41
CA GLY A 103 24.47 -7.75 17.41
C GLY A 103 24.20 -6.93 16.15
N ALA A 104 25.00 -7.06 15.09
CA ALA A 104 24.87 -6.27 13.86
C ALA A 104 23.54 -6.52 13.17
N LEU A 105 22.74 -5.47 12.96
CA LEU A 105 21.47 -5.55 12.26
C LEU A 105 21.67 -5.57 10.74
N GLY A 106 20.82 -6.34 10.03
CA GLY A 106 20.90 -6.47 8.57
C GLY A 106 22.12 -7.24 8.06
N ALA A 107 23.00 -7.71 8.94
CA ALA A 107 24.16 -8.53 8.59
C ALA A 107 23.73 -9.96 8.21
N GLY A 108 24.33 -10.49 7.15
CA GLY A 108 24.15 -11.88 6.76
C GLY A 108 25.02 -12.84 7.59
N PRO A 109 24.88 -14.16 7.37
CA PRO A 109 25.71 -15.16 8.02
C PRO A 109 27.20 -14.90 7.76
N GLY A 110 28.01 -14.83 8.84
CA GLY A 110 29.44 -14.56 8.75
C GLY A 110 29.85 -13.08 8.58
N GLU A 111 28.87 -12.18 8.45
CA GLU A 111 29.12 -10.73 8.42
C GLU A 111 29.04 -10.17 9.84
N ALA A 112 29.91 -9.22 10.18
CA ALA A 112 29.93 -8.56 11.49
C ALA A 112 29.61 -7.06 11.43
N GLU A 113 29.46 -6.51 10.23
CA GLU A 113 29.16 -5.09 10.01
C GLU A 113 27.66 -4.86 9.85
N PRO A 114 27.04 -3.90 10.56
CA PRO A 114 25.63 -3.61 10.41
C PRO A 114 25.35 -2.97 9.06
N LYS A 115 24.24 -3.39 8.44
CA LYS A 115 23.71 -2.78 7.22
C LYS A 115 22.56 -1.81 7.53
N PRO A 116 22.27 -0.86 6.64
CA PRO A 116 21.17 0.06 6.86
C PRO A 116 19.83 -0.67 6.99
N VAL A 117 19.13 -0.47 8.09
CA VAL A 117 17.81 -1.02 8.38
C VAL A 117 16.80 0.09 8.68
N THR A 118 15.54 -0.13 8.34
CA THR A 118 14.43 0.76 8.63
C THR A 118 13.83 0.50 10.01
N GLN A 119 12.94 1.35 10.46
CA GLN A 119 12.30 1.26 11.78
C GLN A 119 11.52 -0.05 11.97
N VAL A 120 10.94 -0.62 10.90
CA VAL A 120 10.12 -1.84 10.95
C VAL A 120 10.86 -3.10 11.42
N VAL A 121 12.20 -3.07 11.44
CA VAL A 121 13.03 -4.18 11.95
C VAL A 121 12.94 -4.30 13.48
N PHE A 122 12.55 -3.24 14.17
CA PHE A 122 12.44 -3.18 15.61
C PHE A 122 10.99 -3.36 16.09
N PRO A 123 10.78 -3.82 17.33
CA PRO A 123 9.51 -3.57 18.02
C PRO A 123 9.21 -2.05 18.04
N THR A 124 7.94 -1.67 18.06
CA THR A 124 7.50 -0.27 17.90
C THR A 124 8.22 0.67 18.87
N GLU A 125 8.21 0.35 20.17
CA GLU A 125 8.80 1.19 21.23
C GLU A 125 10.32 1.33 21.08
N VAL A 126 10.98 0.26 20.62
CA VAL A 126 12.43 0.26 20.36
C VAL A 126 12.74 1.11 19.13
N GLY A 127 11.99 0.92 18.05
CA GLY A 127 12.14 1.68 16.81
C GLY A 127 11.95 3.18 17.02
N GLU A 128 10.92 3.58 17.74
CA GLU A 128 10.67 4.98 18.08
C GLU A 128 11.86 5.61 18.82
N ALA A 129 12.39 4.94 19.86
CA ALA A 129 13.52 5.45 20.62
C ALA A 129 14.82 5.50 19.79
N VAL A 130 15.07 4.50 18.94
CA VAL A 130 16.23 4.44 18.05
C VAL A 130 16.22 5.59 17.05
N PHE A 131 15.09 5.80 16.37
CA PHE A 131 14.99 6.82 15.33
C PHE A 131 14.84 8.25 15.89
N ALA A 132 14.40 8.40 17.16
CA ALA A 132 14.40 9.68 17.86
C ALA A 132 15.82 10.26 18.07
N LEU A 133 16.88 9.43 18.10
CA LEU A 133 18.28 9.89 18.26
C LEU A 133 18.73 10.77 17.08
N LYS A 134 18.27 10.50 15.86
CA LYS A 134 18.70 11.19 14.63
C LYS A 134 20.23 11.30 14.46
N GLY A 135 20.98 10.37 15.06
CA GLY A 135 22.44 10.33 15.03
C GLY A 135 23.00 9.13 15.81
N PRO A 136 24.33 8.98 15.88
CA PRO A 136 24.97 7.94 16.67
C PRO A 136 24.63 8.07 18.16
N GLY A 137 24.45 6.93 18.82
CA GLY A 137 24.17 6.90 20.28
C GLY A 137 23.69 5.54 20.75
N VAL A 138 23.43 5.42 22.05
CA VAL A 138 22.95 4.21 22.70
C VAL A 138 21.61 4.48 23.39
N VAL A 139 20.61 3.69 23.06
CA VAL A 139 19.28 3.70 23.70
C VAL A 139 19.04 2.40 24.44
N GLY A 140 18.21 2.46 25.44
CA GLY A 140 17.82 1.31 26.25
C GLY A 140 18.33 1.37 27.70
N PRO A 141 17.95 0.36 28.53
CA PRO A 141 17.13 -0.79 28.12
C PRO A 141 15.68 -0.42 27.86
N ILE A 142 15.09 -0.97 26.78
CA ILE A 142 13.69 -0.76 26.39
C ILE A 142 12.98 -2.11 26.46
N ALA A 143 11.88 -2.16 27.22
CA ALA A 143 11.08 -3.37 27.33
C ALA A 143 10.13 -3.50 26.13
N ALA A 144 10.17 -4.63 25.42
CA ALA A 144 9.27 -4.95 24.34
C ALA A 144 9.12 -6.47 24.18
N GLY A 145 7.90 -6.97 24.03
CA GLY A 145 7.64 -8.37 23.80
C GLY A 145 8.16 -9.34 24.89
N GLY A 146 8.25 -8.87 26.15
CA GLY A 146 8.79 -9.64 27.28
C GLY A 146 10.32 -9.72 27.33
N ARG A 147 11.01 -8.90 26.53
CA ARG A 147 12.47 -8.80 26.47
C ARG A 147 12.93 -7.37 26.64
N TYR A 148 14.22 -7.20 26.87
CA TYR A 148 14.88 -5.90 27.01
C TYR A 148 15.85 -5.71 25.85
N TYR A 149 15.78 -4.55 25.23
CA TYR A 149 16.58 -4.16 24.07
C TYR A 149 17.53 -3.02 24.45
N ILE A 150 18.78 -3.17 24.11
CA ILE A 150 19.78 -2.10 24.11
C ILE A 150 20.24 -1.98 22.66
N VAL A 151 20.20 -0.77 22.09
CA VAL A 151 20.58 -0.54 20.70
C VAL A 151 21.62 0.56 20.63
N LYS A 152 22.73 0.28 19.94
CA LYS A 152 23.74 1.25 19.56
C LYS A 152 23.56 1.62 18.09
N VAL A 153 23.20 2.86 17.84
CA VAL A 153 23.21 3.45 16.51
C VAL A 153 24.63 3.90 16.19
N GLU A 154 25.20 3.38 15.12
CA GLU A 154 26.52 3.74 14.60
C GLU A 154 26.43 4.85 13.56
N GLU A 155 25.39 4.80 12.73
CA GLU A 155 25.13 5.79 11.68
C GLU A 155 23.61 5.97 11.50
N TYR A 156 23.17 7.22 11.40
CA TYR A 156 21.81 7.58 11.03
C TYR A 156 21.80 8.11 9.61
N LEU A 157 21.01 7.51 8.76
CA LEU A 157 20.80 7.88 7.36
C LEU A 157 19.42 8.54 7.26
N PRO A 158 19.34 9.86 7.11
CA PRO A 158 18.06 10.56 7.06
C PRO A 158 17.28 10.20 5.81
N SER A 159 15.98 10.46 5.84
CA SER A 159 15.15 10.43 4.63
C SER A 159 15.66 11.46 3.62
N THR A 160 15.85 11.03 2.40
CA THR A 160 16.29 11.91 1.30
C THR A 160 15.36 11.79 0.10
N LEU A 161 15.19 12.89 -0.60
CA LEU A 161 14.55 12.89 -1.90
C LEU A 161 15.65 12.71 -2.97
N PRO A 162 15.72 11.54 -3.65
CA PRO A 162 16.75 11.31 -4.65
C PRO A 162 16.54 12.22 -5.86
N ALA A 163 17.62 12.65 -6.48
CA ALA A 163 17.54 13.38 -7.75
C ALA A 163 16.96 12.50 -8.86
N PHE A 164 16.33 13.11 -9.86
CA PHE A 164 15.71 12.38 -10.98
C PHE A 164 16.66 11.36 -11.62
N GLU A 165 17.91 11.73 -11.85
CA GLU A 165 18.88 10.85 -12.50
C GLU A 165 19.21 9.59 -11.67
N GLU A 166 19.08 9.66 -10.35
CA GLU A 166 19.33 8.51 -9.46
C GLU A 166 18.19 7.47 -9.51
N VAL A 167 16.99 7.90 -9.88
CA VAL A 167 15.77 7.05 -9.90
C VAL A 167 15.15 6.96 -11.29
N LYS A 168 15.79 7.48 -12.32
CA LYS A 168 15.28 7.61 -13.69
C LYS A 168 14.67 6.32 -14.23
N ASP A 169 15.36 5.19 -14.07
CA ASP A 169 14.88 3.91 -14.59
C ASP A 169 13.59 3.45 -13.89
N ARG A 170 13.52 3.66 -12.59
CA ARG A 170 12.32 3.34 -11.79
C ARG A 170 11.16 4.27 -12.18
N VAL A 171 11.42 5.56 -12.31
CA VAL A 171 10.42 6.53 -12.77
C VAL A 171 9.91 6.20 -14.16
N ALA A 172 10.81 5.81 -15.09
CA ALA A 172 10.43 5.42 -16.44
C ALA A 172 9.53 4.19 -16.45
N GLN A 173 9.81 3.18 -15.62
CA GLN A 173 8.95 2.00 -15.48
C GLN A 173 7.56 2.35 -14.91
N ASP A 174 7.51 3.22 -13.89
CA ASP A 174 6.25 3.66 -13.29
C ASP A 174 5.43 4.49 -14.29
N ALA A 175 6.08 5.40 -15.04
CA ALA A 175 5.46 6.18 -16.10
C ALA A 175 4.96 5.30 -17.26
N GLU A 176 5.73 4.30 -17.67
CA GLU A 176 5.31 3.34 -18.70
C GLU A 176 4.08 2.55 -18.26
N ARG A 177 4.05 2.11 -17.01
CA ARG A 177 2.87 1.42 -16.44
C ARG A 177 1.65 2.34 -16.42
N ALA A 178 1.78 3.57 -15.94
CA ALA A 178 0.69 4.54 -15.91
C ALA A 178 0.17 4.83 -17.32
N LYS A 179 1.05 5.13 -18.28
CA LYS A 179 0.68 5.36 -19.68
C LYS A 179 0.00 4.13 -20.30
N GLY A 180 0.50 2.93 -20.00
CA GLY A 180 -0.10 1.66 -20.43
C GLY A 180 -1.52 1.46 -19.88
N ASN A 181 -1.81 1.89 -18.66
CA ASN A 181 -3.15 1.86 -18.09
C ASN A 181 -4.11 2.81 -18.84
N GLY A 182 -3.65 4.02 -19.18
CA GLY A 182 -4.42 4.96 -19.98
C GLY A 182 -4.73 4.44 -21.40
N VAL A 183 -3.76 3.81 -22.07
CA VAL A 183 -3.97 3.18 -23.38
C VAL A 183 -4.98 2.04 -23.29
N LEU A 184 -4.92 1.23 -22.26
CA LEU A 184 -5.87 0.14 -22.06
C LEU A 184 -7.28 0.68 -21.79
N GLU A 185 -7.41 1.71 -20.95
CA GLU A 185 -8.70 2.36 -20.69
C GLU A 185 -9.33 2.93 -21.98
N ALA A 186 -8.54 3.66 -22.76
CA ALA A 186 -8.97 4.21 -24.04
C ALA A 186 -9.37 3.10 -25.04
N TYR A 187 -8.62 2.00 -25.09
CA TYR A 187 -8.97 0.85 -25.92
C TYR A 187 -10.31 0.22 -25.53
N LEU A 188 -10.56 0.05 -24.24
CA LEU A 188 -11.83 -0.48 -23.73
C LEU A 188 -12.99 0.48 -23.98
N GLU A 189 -12.77 1.79 -23.85
CA GLU A 189 -13.79 2.79 -24.21
C GLU A 189 -14.16 2.73 -25.70
N GLU A 190 -13.18 2.58 -26.59
CA GLU A 190 -13.41 2.41 -28.02
C GLU A 190 -14.18 1.12 -28.36
N LEU A 191 -13.85 0.02 -27.69
CA LEU A 191 -14.59 -1.22 -27.83
C LEU A 191 -16.06 -1.06 -27.40
N ARG A 192 -16.31 -0.40 -26.27
CA ARG A 192 -17.67 -0.13 -25.77
C ARG A 192 -18.47 0.75 -26.73
N LYS A 193 -17.88 1.80 -27.30
CA LYS A 193 -18.53 2.66 -28.29
C LYS A 193 -18.93 1.91 -29.57
N LYS A 194 -18.14 0.90 -29.96
CA LYS A 194 -18.38 0.09 -31.17
C LYS A 194 -19.29 -1.11 -30.93
N ALA A 195 -19.48 -1.50 -29.67
CA ALA A 195 -20.26 -2.68 -29.30
C ALA A 195 -21.76 -2.45 -29.53
N GLN A 196 -22.40 -3.43 -30.15
CA GLN A 196 -23.86 -3.54 -30.21
C GLN A 196 -24.31 -4.56 -29.18
N VAL A 197 -24.71 -4.09 -28.01
CA VAL A 197 -25.18 -4.95 -26.92
C VAL A 197 -26.70 -5.14 -27.10
N ARG A 198 -27.12 -6.39 -27.21
CA ARG A 198 -28.55 -6.78 -27.24
C ARG A 198 -28.79 -7.80 -26.15
N PHE A 199 -29.82 -7.58 -25.36
CA PHE A 199 -30.28 -8.56 -24.37
C PHE A 199 -31.36 -9.45 -25.02
N ALA A 200 -31.42 -10.71 -24.62
CA ALA A 200 -32.53 -11.60 -24.99
C ALA A 200 -33.84 -11.04 -24.42
N GLU A 201 -34.94 -11.15 -25.15
CA GLU A 201 -36.25 -10.57 -24.77
C GLU A 201 -36.75 -11.12 -23.42
N ASP A 202 -36.42 -12.37 -23.09
CA ASP A 202 -36.82 -13.08 -21.88
C ASP A 202 -35.72 -13.12 -20.80
N ASN A 203 -34.67 -12.32 -20.96
CA ASN A 203 -33.56 -12.30 -19.98
C ASN A 203 -33.98 -11.57 -18.68
N PRO A 204 -34.13 -12.32 -17.56
CA PRO A 204 -34.54 -11.71 -16.29
C PRO A 204 -33.46 -10.76 -15.69
N TYR A 205 -32.24 -10.82 -16.22
CA TYR A 205 -31.12 -9.97 -15.80
C TYR A 205 -30.88 -8.78 -16.74
N ALA A 206 -31.75 -8.60 -17.78
CA ALA A 206 -31.65 -7.43 -18.63
C ALA A 206 -31.87 -6.17 -17.79
N TYR A 207 -30.98 -5.22 -17.91
CA TYR A 207 -31.10 -3.93 -17.21
C TYR A 207 -30.90 -2.78 -18.19
N GLN A 208 -31.55 -1.65 -17.89
CA GLN A 208 -31.30 -0.41 -18.58
C GLN A 208 -30.05 0.24 -17.99
N ASN A 209 -29.20 0.80 -18.84
CA ASN A 209 -27.99 1.50 -18.45
C ASN A 209 -28.06 2.98 -18.90
N PRO A 210 -28.99 3.78 -18.33
CA PRO A 210 -29.15 5.17 -18.70
C PRO A 210 -27.97 6.01 -18.22
N PRO A 211 -27.73 7.17 -18.85
CA PRO A 211 -26.88 8.19 -18.26
C PRO A 211 -27.53 8.72 -16.96
N VAL A 212 -26.76 8.81 -15.90
CA VAL A 212 -27.17 9.34 -14.58
C VAL A 212 -26.61 10.74 -14.32
N ALA A 213 -25.56 11.12 -15.04
CA ALA A 213 -25.03 12.48 -15.07
C ALA A 213 -24.37 12.77 -16.42
N LYS A 214 -24.20 14.04 -16.71
CA LYS A 214 -23.43 14.52 -17.85
C LYS A 214 -22.47 15.61 -17.38
N VAL A 215 -21.17 15.39 -17.63
CA VAL A 215 -20.11 16.37 -17.35
C VAL A 215 -19.60 16.85 -18.70
N ASN A 216 -19.99 18.08 -19.08
CA ASN A 216 -19.75 18.62 -20.42
C ASN A 216 -20.22 17.65 -21.51
N GLU A 217 -19.33 17.12 -22.35
CA GLU A 217 -19.68 16.16 -23.40
C GLU A 217 -19.65 14.69 -22.96
N LYS A 218 -19.18 14.39 -21.74
CA LYS A 218 -19.09 13.02 -21.20
C LYS A 218 -20.35 12.66 -20.42
N GLU A 219 -21.02 11.60 -20.83
CA GLU A 219 -22.09 10.96 -20.05
C GLU A 219 -21.50 9.95 -19.06
N ILE A 220 -22.01 9.95 -17.84
CA ILE A 220 -21.73 8.96 -16.80
C ILE A 220 -22.93 8.02 -16.77
N LEU A 221 -22.68 6.75 -17.05
CA LEU A 221 -23.73 5.74 -17.10
C LEU A 221 -23.97 5.11 -15.73
N LEU A 222 -25.17 4.62 -15.48
CA LEU A 222 -25.53 3.94 -14.24
C LEU A 222 -24.56 2.81 -13.89
N SER A 223 -24.11 2.02 -14.86
CA SER A 223 -23.15 0.93 -14.62
C SER A 223 -21.79 1.43 -14.13
N GLU A 224 -21.36 2.63 -14.55
CA GLU A 224 -20.08 3.22 -14.10
C GLU A 224 -20.13 3.59 -12.62
N VAL A 225 -21.32 3.93 -12.11
CA VAL A 225 -21.55 4.22 -10.70
C VAL A 225 -21.73 2.95 -9.87
N LEU A 226 -22.52 1.99 -10.38
CA LEU A 226 -22.83 0.76 -9.65
C LEU A 226 -21.60 -0.16 -9.50
N GLN A 227 -20.75 -0.21 -10.51
CA GLN A 227 -19.58 -1.10 -10.47
C GLN A 227 -18.66 -0.85 -9.27
N PRO A 228 -18.20 0.38 -8.98
CA PRO A 228 -17.40 0.66 -7.77
C PRO A 228 -18.16 0.39 -6.48
N VAL A 229 -19.46 0.73 -6.43
CA VAL A 229 -20.30 0.49 -5.26
C VAL A 229 -20.33 -0.99 -4.90
N PHE A 230 -20.60 -1.87 -5.85
CA PHE A 230 -20.69 -3.32 -5.62
C PHE A 230 -19.32 -4.03 -5.58
N SER A 231 -18.23 -3.35 -5.96
CA SER A 231 -16.86 -3.84 -5.76
C SER A 231 -16.29 -3.50 -4.38
N ASN A 232 -16.95 -2.65 -3.61
CA ASN A 232 -16.53 -2.27 -2.26
C ASN A 232 -16.86 -3.40 -1.26
N GLN A 233 -15.87 -3.83 -0.46
CA GLN A 233 -16.05 -4.92 0.51
C GLN A 233 -17.12 -4.62 1.57
N GLN A 234 -17.25 -3.37 1.99
CA GLN A 234 -18.29 -2.94 2.95
C GLN A 234 -19.69 -3.10 2.33
N THR A 235 -19.85 -2.69 1.07
CA THR A 235 -21.09 -2.91 0.32
C THR A 235 -21.44 -4.39 0.21
N VAL A 236 -20.46 -5.22 -0.16
CA VAL A 236 -20.65 -6.67 -0.26
C VAL A 236 -21.09 -7.26 1.08
N ALA A 237 -20.47 -6.85 2.19
CA ALA A 237 -20.84 -7.29 3.53
C ALA A 237 -22.28 -6.86 3.91
N LEU A 238 -22.69 -5.64 3.58
CA LEU A 238 -24.07 -5.17 3.80
C LEU A 238 -25.09 -5.93 2.96
N VAL A 239 -24.78 -6.22 1.69
CA VAL A 239 -25.62 -7.01 0.81
C VAL A 239 -25.82 -8.44 1.37
N GLN A 240 -24.76 -9.06 1.87
CA GLN A 240 -24.83 -10.39 2.52
C GLN A 240 -25.68 -10.39 3.79
N GLN A 241 -25.80 -9.26 4.47
CA GLN A 241 -26.67 -9.07 5.63
C GLN A 241 -28.10 -8.68 5.27
N GLY A 242 -28.45 -8.62 3.98
CA GLY A 242 -29.78 -8.20 3.51
C GLY A 242 -30.00 -6.68 3.51
N LEU A 243 -28.94 -5.88 3.69
CA LEU A 243 -28.96 -4.41 3.77
C LEU A 243 -28.50 -3.75 2.45
N GLY A 244 -28.68 -4.42 1.33
CA GLY A 244 -28.21 -3.94 0.01
C GLY A 244 -28.78 -2.58 -0.39
N GLU A 245 -30.07 -2.30 -0.10
CA GLU A 245 -30.69 -1.01 -0.40
C GLU A 245 -30.02 0.14 0.37
N LEU A 246 -29.70 -0.09 1.64
CA LEU A 246 -28.95 0.88 2.46
C LEU A 246 -27.57 1.13 1.88
N ALA A 247 -26.86 0.07 1.46
CA ALA A 247 -25.55 0.22 0.85
C ALA A 247 -25.61 1.09 -0.42
N VAL A 248 -26.58 0.86 -1.30
CA VAL A 248 -26.77 1.65 -2.51
C VAL A 248 -27.10 3.11 -2.15
N GLN A 249 -28.03 3.32 -1.21
CA GLN A 249 -28.44 4.67 -0.78
C GLN A 249 -27.27 5.50 -0.23
N PHE A 250 -26.35 4.88 0.52
CA PHE A 250 -25.21 5.58 1.09
C PHE A 250 -24.06 5.79 0.11
N PHE A 251 -23.69 4.76 -0.63
CA PHE A 251 -22.47 4.80 -1.45
C PHE A 251 -22.69 5.33 -2.87
N LEU A 252 -23.90 5.25 -3.43
CA LEU A 252 -24.16 5.66 -4.81
C LEU A 252 -23.98 7.18 -5.01
N PRO A 253 -24.52 8.07 -4.17
CA PRO A 253 -24.32 9.51 -4.33
C PRO A 253 -22.84 9.91 -4.26
N GLN A 254 -22.11 9.41 -3.26
CA GLN A 254 -20.69 9.69 -3.10
C GLN A 254 -19.87 9.17 -4.29
N THR A 255 -20.20 7.99 -4.80
CA THR A 255 -19.52 7.42 -5.96
C THR A 255 -19.80 8.25 -7.22
N LEU A 256 -21.02 8.74 -7.40
CA LEU A 256 -21.37 9.61 -8.52
C LEU A 256 -20.59 10.94 -8.46
N GLU A 257 -20.54 11.60 -7.31
CA GLU A 257 -19.76 12.82 -7.11
C GLU A 257 -18.26 12.58 -7.40
N ASN A 258 -17.68 11.50 -6.90
CA ASN A 258 -16.30 11.15 -7.19
C ASN A 258 -16.03 10.94 -8.70
N LEU A 259 -17.00 10.40 -9.44
CA LEU A 259 -16.89 10.24 -10.88
C LEU A 259 -17.00 11.59 -11.61
N ILE A 260 -17.88 12.48 -11.17
CA ILE A 260 -18.01 13.85 -11.69
C ILE A 260 -16.71 14.61 -11.48
N ASP A 261 -16.21 14.63 -10.25
CA ASP A 261 -14.95 15.29 -9.89
C ASP A 261 -13.78 14.76 -10.72
N ARG A 262 -13.71 13.44 -10.92
CA ARG A 262 -12.67 12.84 -11.75
C ARG A 262 -12.73 13.34 -13.21
N GLU A 263 -13.89 13.39 -13.83
CA GLU A 263 -14.00 13.91 -15.19
C GLU A 263 -13.65 15.40 -15.29
N LEU A 264 -14.01 16.21 -14.28
CA LEU A 264 -13.63 17.62 -14.19
C LEU A 264 -12.12 17.80 -14.06
N LEU A 265 -11.48 17.03 -13.19
CA LEU A 265 -10.02 17.06 -12.99
C LEU A 265 -9.26 16.61 -14.26
N VAL A 266 -9.73 15.57 -14.93
CA VAL A 266 -9.15 15.10 -16.20
C VAL A 266 -9.27 16.18 -17.29
N GLU A 267 -10.40 16.87 -17.37
CA GLU A 267 -10.57 17.96 -18.30
C GLU A 267 -9.65 19.15 -17.99
N ALA A 268 -9.53 19.52 -16.73
CA ALA A 268 -8.61 20.55 -16.26
C ALA A 268 -7.14 20.19 -16.56
N ALA A 269 -6.75 18.93 -16.30
CA ALA A 269 -5.43 18.42 -16.66
C ALA A 269 -5.14 18.56 -18.15
N ARG A 270 -6.08 18.21 -19.02
CA ARG A 270 -5.95 18.35 -20.48
C ARG A 270 -5.82 19.83 -20.91
N LYS A 271 -6.60 20.71 -20.30
CA LYS A 271 -6.54 22.16 -20.57
C LYS A 271 -5.24 22.82 -20.10
N SER A 272 -4.58 22.26 -19.10
CA SER A 272 -3.30 22.79 -18.58
C SER A 272 -2.15 22.69 -19.57
N GLY A 273 -2.25 21.86 -20.61
CA GLY A 273 -1.19 21.60 -21.59
C GLY A 273 0.01 20.84 -21.03
N LYS A 274 -0.08 20.33 -19.79
CA LYS A 274 0.97 19.52 -19.17
C LYS A 274 0.86 18.05 -19.61
N PRO A 275 1.98 17.30 -19.70
CA PRO A 275 2.00 15.95 -20.22
C PRO A 275 1.59 14.91 -19.16
N PHE A 276 0.38 15.05 -18.62
CA PHE A 276 -0.19 14.03 -17.72
C PHE A 276 -0.44 12.73 -18.47
N ILE A 277 -0.04 11.62 -17.87
CA ILE A 277 -0.19 10.26 -18.43
C ILE A 277 -0.88 9.35 -17.43
N GLY A 278 -1.61 8.36 -17.92
CA GLY A 278 -2.30 7.37 -17.09
C GLY A 278 -3.74 7.14 -17.51
N SER A 279 -4.45 6.31 -16.74
CA SER A 279 -5.89 6.23 -16.74
C SER A 279 -6.51 7.56 -16.27
N LYS A 280 -7.80 7.74 -16.45
CA LYS A 280 -8.49 8.93 -15.95
C LYS A 280 -8.31 9.14 -14.44
N ALA A 281 -8.34 8.05 -13.66
CA ALA A 281 -8.12 8.11 -12.22
C ALA A 281 -6.69 8.59 -11.89
N GLU A 282 -5.68 8.05 -12.56
CA GLU A 282 -4.28 8.44 -12.38
C GLU A 282 -4.02 9.89 -12.83
N ILE A 283 -4.64 10.33 -13.94
CA ILE A 283 -4.54 11.73 -14.42
C ILE A 283 -5.19 12.69 -13.42
N ALA A 284 -6.38 12.36 -12.89
CA ALA A 284 -7.05 13.19 -11.90
C ALA A 284 -6.23 13.33 -10.62
N GLU A 285 -5.67 12.24 -10.12
CA GLU A 285 -4.77 12.25 -8.95
C GLU A 285 -3.50 13.07 -9.24
N ALA A 286 -2.86 12.83 -10.39
CA ALA A 286 -1.65 13.55 -10.78
C ALA A 286 -1.90 15.06 -10.92
N TYR A 287 -3.03 15.46 -11.48
CA TYR A 287 -3.40 16.85 -11.61
C TYR A 287 -3.62 17.51 -10.24
N LEU A 288 -4.36 16.86 -9.35
CA LEU A 288 -4.58 17.35 -8.00
C LEU A 288 -3.26 17.51 -7.23
N ARG A 289 -2.38 16.52 -7.29
CA ARG A 289 -1.03 16.60 -6.68
C ARG A 289 -0.20 17.73 -7.27
N TYR A 290 -0.27 17.94 -8.57
CA TYR A 290 0.45 19.03 -9.24
C TYR A 290 -0.06 20.40 -8.80
N GLU A 291 -1.37 20.60 -8.72
CA GLU A 291 -1.97 21.88 -8.28
C GLU A 291 -1.71 22.16 -6.79
N THR A 292 -1.62 21.11 -5.96
CA THR A 292 -1.40 21.27 -4.52
C THR A 292 0.07 21.14 -4.09
N ARG A 293 1.02 21.02 -5.02
CA ARG A 293 2.44 20.76 -4.72
C ARG A 293 3.11 21.83 -3.85
N ASP A 294 2.60 23.06 -3.91
CA ASP A 294 3.11 24.20 -3.15
C ASP A 294 2.25 24.49 -1.90
N VAL A 295 1.21 23.69 -1.66
CA VAL A 295 0.35 23.80 -0.48
C VAL A 295 0.98 23.05 0.67
N THR A 296 1.21 23.74 1.78
CA THR A 296 1.79 23.17 2.99
C THR A 296 0.85 23.36 4.16
N ALA A 297 0.79 22.39 5.05
CA ALA A 297 0.13 22.53 6.34
C ALA A 297 1.17 22.79 7.43
N SER A 298 0.88 23.72 8.31
CA SER A 298 1.69 23.95 9.51
C SER A 298 1.55 22.81 10.51
N GLU A 299 2.51 22.70 11.43
CA GLU A 299 2.43 21.75 12.54
C GLU A 299 1.19 22.01 13.43
N GLU A 300 0.79 23.26 13.58
CA GLU A 300 -0.41 23.65 14.33
C GLU A 300 -1.69 23.13 13.66
N GLU A 301 -1.82 23.32 12.34
CA GLU A 301 -2.94 22.79 11.56
C GLU A 301 -2.99 21.26 11.58
N ALA A 302 -1.83 20.60 11.47
CA ALA A 302 -1.76 19.14 11.57
C ALA A 302 -2.21 18.63 12.95
N ARG A 303 -1.79 19.29 14.04
CA ARG A 303 -2.23 18.95 15.41
C ARG A 303 -3.72 19.22 15.63
N ALA A 304 -4.22 20.33 15.11
CA ALA A 304 -5.65 20.65 15.17
C ALA A 304 -6.47 19.57 14.44
N PHE A 305 -6.08 19.22 13.22
CA PHE A 305 -6.73 18.15 12.45
C PHE A 305 -6.73 16.80 13.19
N TYR A 306 -5.58 16.41 13.79
CA TYR A 306 -5.49 15.19 14.58
C TYR A 306 -6.47 15.19 15.77
N SER A 307 -6.55 16.31 16.51
CA SER A 307 -7.41 16.42 17.68
C SER A 307 -8.90 16.49 17.34
N GLU A 308 -9.25 17.06 16.18
CA GLU A 308 -10.63 17.16 15.70
C GLU A 308 -11.14 15.86 15.06
N ASN A 309 -10.22 14.99 14.61
CA ASN A 309 -10.54 13.76 13.88
C ASN A 309 -9.99 12.50 14.56
N PRO A 310 -10.21 12.26 15.87
CA PRO A 310 -9.60 11.13 16.58
C PRO A 310 -9.99 9.77 16.00
N ALA A 311 -11.16 9.65 15.41
CA ALA A 311 -11.64 8.40 14.80
C ALA A 311 -10.79 7.93 13.62
N LEU A 312 -10.17 8.84 12.86
CA LEU A 312 -9.30 8.51 11.73
C LEU A 312 -7.97 7.90 12.19
N PHE A 313 -7.55 8.18 13.42
CA PHE A 313 -6.26 7.78 13.98
C PHE A 313 -6.37 6.73 15.10
N THR A 314 -7.61 6.30 15.41
CA THR A 314 -7.85 5.29 16.44
C THR A 314 -7.80 3.90 15.83
N VAL A 315 -6.88 3.07 16.33
CA VAL A 315 -6.88 1.64 16.01
C VAL A 315 -8.00 0.97 16.81
N PRO A 316 -8.97 0.32 16.16
CA PRO A 316 -10.02 -0.40 16.88
C PRO A 316 -9.44 -1.44 17.83
N ALA A 317 -9.99 -1.51 19.04
CA ALA A 317 -9.62 -2.57 19.98
C ALA A 317 -9.90 -3.94 19.34
N SER A 318 -8.92 -4.83 19.38
CA SER A 318 -9.06 -6.21 18.90
C SER A 318 -8.88 -7.19 20.06
N ALA A 319 -9.71 -8.21 20.09
CA ALA A 319 -9.57 -9.29 21.04
C ALA A 319 -9.30 -10.61 20.30
N LYS A 320 -8.33 -11.39 20.80
CA LYS A 320 -8.10 -12.74 20.35
C LYS A 320 -9.07 -13.66 21.11
N VAL A 321 -10.08 -14.16 20.43
CA VAL A 321 -11.08 -15.04 21.05
C VAL A 321 -10.95 -16.46 20.50
N ILE A 322 -11.17 -17.45 21.36
CA ILE A 322 -11.34 -18.83 20.98
C ILE A 322 -12.84 -19.11 21.05
N GLY A 323 -13.45 -19.41 19.91
CA GLY A 323 -14.86 -19.76 19.83
C GLY A 323 -15.05 -21.27 19.64
N VAL A 324 -16.03 -21.83 20.30
CA VAL A 324 -16.47 -23.20 20.08
C VAL A 324 -17.91 -23.15 19.54
N ASN A 325 -18.11 -23.75 18.37
CA ASN A 325 -19.43 -23.80 17.76
C ASN A 325 -20.14 -25.08 18.20
N PHE A 326 -21.33 -24.93 18.75
CA PHE A 326 -22.21 -26.04 19.10
C PHE A 326 -23.37 -26.13 18.09
N LYS A 327 -23.81 -27.34 17.77
CA LYS A 327 -24.95 -27.57 16.87
C LYS A 327 -26.30 -27.30 17.52
N GLU A 328 -26.35 -27.36 18.84
CA GLU A 328 -27.58 -27.19 19.63
C GLU A 328 -27.33 -26.23 20.79
N GLU A 329 -28.29 -25.34 21.05
CA GLU A 329 -28.23 -24.35 22.10
C GLU A 329 -28.01 -24.94 23.50
N ALA A 330 -28.59 -26.11 23.76
CA ALA A 330 -28.44 -26.80 25.03
C ALA A 330 -26.97 -27.20 25.33
N GLN A 331 -26.19 -27.52 24.30
CA GLN A 331 -24.77 -27.84 24.42
C GLN A 331 -23.90 -26.63 24.69
N ALA A 332 -24.35 -25.45 24.25
CA ALA A 332 -23.62 -24.19 24.48
C ALA A 332 -23.83 -23.64 25.91
N LYS A 333 -24.89 -24.09 26.62
CA LYS A 333 -25.24 -23.64 27.97
C LYS A 333 -24.75 -24.60 29.07
N ALA A 334 -24.25 -25.76 28.70
CA ALA A 334 -23.68 -26.73 29.63
C ALA A 334 -22.17 -26.53 29.79
#